data_8d4ac655be7a3f89f8fe14f567d591fe
#
_entry.id   8d4ac655be7a3f89f8fe14f567d591fe
#
_cell.length_a   1.000
_cell.length_b   1.000
_cell.length_c   1.000
_cell.angle_alpha   90.00
_cell.angle_beta   90.00
_cell.angle_gamma   90.00
#
_symmetry.space_group_name_H-M   'P 1'
#
loop_
_entity.id
_entity.type
_entity.pdbx_description
1 polymer ?
#
loop_
_entity_poly.entity_id
_entity_poly.type
_entity_poly.pdbx_seq_one_letter_code
_entity_poly.pdbx_strand_id
1 'polypeptide(L)'
;RGLGDVYKRQEQCITEDRYDFVNDIIIRNKSSKKIYVYALESYWNNISSVEGYFKTNMDFLKPEVRDFFFKQYPDVYSKAEDLPPAKYNPGSKVSNSLISSGCIVNGTVENSVVFKQAYIGNNSVIRNAVILNDVYIGDNTVVENCIVESHSTINPGEHFGDENELKVINERNFRYSL
;
A
#
# COMPACT_ATOMS: atom_id res chain seq x y z
N ARG A 1 3.34 18.48 -32.41
CA ARG A 1 2.02 17.77 -32.37
C ARG A 1 1.53 17.87 -30.95
N GLY A 2 0.46 18.63 -30.76
CA GLY A 2 0.02 19.06 -29.43
C GLY A 2 -0.98 18.11 -28.79
N LEU A 3 -1.34 18.41 -27.55
CA LEU A 3 -2.34 17.70 -26.73
C LEU A 3 -3.69 17.45 -27.45
N GLY A 4 -4.05 18.27 -28.46
CA GLY A 4 -5.28 18.09 -29.25
C GLY A 4 -5.41 16.75 -29.98
N ASP A 5 -4.30 16.07 -30.29
CA ASP A 5 -4.32 14.73 -30.91
C ASP A 5 -4.72 13.63 -29.91
N VAL A 6 -4.40 13.84 -28.63
CA VAL A 6 -4.77 12.93 -27.53
C VAL A 6 -6.26 13.04 -27.23
N TYR A 7 -6.80 14.25 -27.11
CA TYR A 7 -8.23 14.48 -26.85
C TYR A 7 -9.13 13.93 -27.94
N LYS A 8 -8.79 14.15 -29.21
CA LYS A 8 -9.56 13.59 -30.32
C LYS A 8 -9.63 12.07 -30.31
N ARG A 9 -8.55 11.41 -29.92
CA ARG A 9 -8.58 9.94 -29.79
C ARG A 9 -9.40 9.47 -28.60
N GLN A 10 -9.36 10.19 -27.49
CA GLN A 10 -10.20 9.88 -26.34
C GLN A 10 -11.70 10.05 -26.69
N GLU A 11 -12.08 11.15 -27.32
CA GLU A 11 -13.44 11.36 -27.76
C GLU A 11 -13.91 10.26 -28.74
N GLN A 12 -13.07 9.90 -29.70
CA GLN A 12 -13.35 8.80 -30.61
C GLN A 12 -13.52 7.47 -29.91
N CYS A 13 -12.64 7.14 -28.96
CA CYS A 13 -12.71 5.90 -28.19
C CYS A 13 -13.99 5.84 -27.34
N ILE A 14 -14.37 6.95 -26.71
CA ILE A 14 -15.61 7.05 -25.94
C ILE A 14 -16.85 6.88 -26.86
N THR A 15 -16.85 7.54 -28.01
CA THR A 15 -17.97 7.45 -28.97
C THR A 15 -18.11 6.03 -29.53
N GLU A 16 -17.02 5.28 -29.65
CA GLU A 16 -16.97 3.93 -30.18
C GLU A 16 -17.03 2.84 -29.11
N ASP A 17 -17.31 3.21 -27.84
CA ASP A 17 -17.38 2.30 -26.68
C ASP A 17 -16.10 1.45 -26.50
N ARG A 18 -14.94 2.09 -26.61
CA ARG A 18 -13.61 1.47 -26.53
C ARG A 18 -12.86 1.96 -25.31
N TYR A 19 -12.81 1.16 -24.27
CA TYR A 19 -12.20 1.54 -22.99
C TYR A 19 -10.91 0.78 -22.65
N ASP A 20 -10.69 -0.38 -23.28
CA ASP A 20 -9.47 -1.17 -23.03
C ASP A 20 -8.34 -0.77 -23.97
N PHE A 21 -7.27 -0.23 -23.40
CA PHE A 21 -6.11 0.23 -24.16
C PHE A 21 -5.43 -0.90 -24.95
N VAL A 22 -5.32 -2.08 -24.35
CA VAL A 22 -4.63 -3.22 -24.97
C VAL A 22 -5.50 -3.82 -26.07
N ASN A 23 -6.72 -4.21 -25.75
CA ASN A 23 -7.61 -4.92 -26.67
C ASN A 23 -8.15 -3.99 -27.79
N ASP A 24 -8.62 -2.81 -27.40
CA ASP A 24 -9.33 -1.92 -28.33
C ASP A 24 -8.39 -1.01 -29.13
N ILE A 25 -7.22 -0.68 -28.59
CA ILE A 25 -6.28 0.23 -29.25
C ILE A 25 -5.07 -0.54 -29.82
N ILE A 26 -4.35 -1.31 -29.00
CA ILE A 26 -3.12 -1.96 -29.47
C ILE A 26 -3.45 -3.13 -30.39
N ILE A 27 -4.18 -4.12 -29.92
CA ILE A 27 -4.44 -5.37 -30.68
C ILE A 27 -5.20 -5.07 -31.96
N ARG A 28 -6.22 -4.20 -31.89
CA ARG A 28 -7.03 -3.86 -33.05
C ARG A 28 -6.27 -3.11 -34.15
N ASN A 29 -5.28 -2.33 -33.78
CA ASN A 29 -4.50 -1.53 -34.73
C ASN A 29 -3.14 -2.15 -35.09
N LYS A 30 -2.83 -3.35 -34.63
CA LYS A 30 -1.51 -3.98 -34.83
C LYS A 30 -1.09 -4.12 -36.28
N SER A 31 -2.04 -4.28 -37.20
CA SER A 31 -1.78 -4.42 -38.66
C SER A 31 -1.77 -3.09 -39.41
N SER A 32 -2.38 -2.03 -38.86
CA SER A 32 -2.50 -0.73 -39.50
C SER A 32 -1.54 0.34 -38.97
N LYS A 33 -0.98 0.14 -37.78
CA LYS A 33 -0.06 1.08 -37.12
C LYS A 33 1.27 0.44 -36.79
N LYS A 34 2.34 1.24 -36.86
CA LYS A 34 3.64 0.84 -36.33
C LYS A 34 3.62 0.94 -34.81
N ILE A 35 3.64 -0.19 -34.13
CA ILE A 35 3.66 -0.28 -32.67
C ILE A 35 5.03 -0.78 -32.25
N TYR A 36 5.69 -0.02 -31.35
CA TYR A 36 6.98 -0.38 -30.78
C TYR A 36 6.81 -0.78 -29.33
N VAL A 37 7.54 -1.80 -28.91
CA VAL A 37 7.55 -2.28 -27.52
C VAL A 37 8.85 -1.83 -26.87
N TYR A 38 8.75 -1.27 -25.69
CA TYR A 38 9.89 -1.02 -24.81
C TYR A 38 9.83 -1.99 -23.63
N ALA A 39 10.85 -2.83 -23.50
CA ALA A 39 10.97 -3.74 -22.36
C ALA A 39 11.43 -2.96 -21.14
N LEU A 40 10.62 -2.94 -20.09
CA LEU A 40 10.96 -2.33 -18.82
C LEU A 40 11.81 -3.31 -18.00
N GLU A 41 13.07 -2.98 -17.75
CA GLU A 41 14.02 -3.79 -16.95
C GLU A 41 14.03 -3.40 -15.46
N SER A 42 13.03 -2.64 -15.03
CA SER A 42 12.91 -2.12 -13.66
C SER A 42 11.76 -2.76 -12.91
N TYR A 43 11.71 -2.50 -11.59
CA TYR A 43 10.58 -2.94 -10.78
C TYR A 43 9.25 -2.38 -11.31
N TRP A 44 8.32 -3.26 -11.55
CA TRP A 44 6.94 -2.92 -11.91
C TRP A 44 5.98 -3.91 -11.27
N ASN A 45 4.83 -3.44 -10.81
CA ASN A 45 3.78 -4.30 -10.30
C ASN A 45 2.40 -3.72 -10.65
N ASN A 46 1.40 -4.61 -10.74
CA ASN A 46 0.02 -4.24 -10.99
C ASN A 46 -0.77 -4.29 -9.67
N ILE A 47 -1.40 -3.17 -9.31
CA ILE A 47 -2.22 -3.02 -8.10
C ILE A 47 -3.71 -2.95 -8.43
N SER A 48 -4.18 -3.83 -9.31
CA SER A 48 -5.59 -3.90 -9.74
C SER A 48 -6.48 -4.73 -8.79
N SER A 49 -5.90 -5.38 -7.79
CA SER A 49 -6.61 -6.18 -6.79
C SER A 49 -6.08 -5.93 -5.38
N VAL A 50 -6.82 -6.38 -4.37
CA VAL A 50 -6.42 -6.29 -2.95
C VAL A 50 -5.13 -7.07 -2.72
N GLU A 51 -5.02 -8.26 -3.29
CA GLU A 51 -3.82 -9.11 -3.20
C GLU A 51 -2.62 -8.43 -3.90
N GLY A 52 -2.85 -7.81 -5.07
CA GLY A 52 -1.83 -7.04 -5.78
C GLY A 52 -1.33 -5.86 -4.97
N TYR A 53 -2.23 -5.14 -4.32
CA TYR A 53 -1.90 -4.05 -3.40
C TYR A 53 -1.10 -4.54 -2.19
N PHE A 54 -1.57 -5.59 -1.53
CA PHE A 54 -0.87 -6.21 -0.39
C PHE A 54 0.54 -6.65 -0.78
N LYS A 55 0.66 -7.44 -1.84
CA LYS A 55 1.94 -7.94 -2.34
C LYS A 55 2.90 -6.79 -2.66
N THR A 56 2.42 -5.74 -3.32
CA THR A 56 3.26 -4.57 -3.65
C THR A 56 3.80 -3.90 -2.40
N ASN A 57 2.99 -3.72 -1.36
CA ASN A 57 3.46 -3.17 -0.09
C ASN A 57 4.50 -4.08 0.56
N MET A 58 4.27 -5.40 0.59
CA MET A 58 5.20 -6.37 1.17
C MET A 58 6.52 -6.47 0.38
N ASP A 59 6.50 -6.22 -0.92
CA ASP A 59 7.72 -6.17 -1.73
C ASP A 59 8.69 -5.08 -1.27
N PHE A 60 8.21 -3.98 -0.68
CA PHE A 60 9.09 -2.96 -0.08
C PHE A 60 9.86 -3.43 1.16
N LEU A 61 9.53 -4.59 1.73
CA LEU A 61 10.35 -5.21 2.77
C LEU A 61 11.64 -5.81 2.18
N LYS A 62 11.71 -6.05 0.87
CA LYS A 62 12.89 -6.55 0.18
C LYS A 62 13.89 -5.41 -0.06
N PRO A 63 15.18 -5.60 0.29
CA PRO A 63 16.20 -4.57 0.11
C PRO A 63 16.32 -4.08 -1.33
N GLU A 64 16.27 -4.98 -2.31
CA GLU A 64 16.41 -4.64 -3.73
C GLU A 64 15.31 -3.72 -4.24
N VAL A 65 14.06 -3.86 -3.77
CA VAL A 65 12.96 -2.99 -4.14
C VAL A 65 13.14 -1.60 -3.51
N ARG A 66 13.52 -1.54 -2.23
CA ARG A 66 13.81 -0.27 -1.55
C ARG A 66 14.99 0.46 -2.20
N ASP A 67 16.05 -0.25 -2.52
CA ASP A 67 17.24 0.33 -3.14
C ASP A 67 16.95 0.90 -4.53
N PHE A 68 16.07 0.23 -5.30
CA PHE A 68 15.59 0.74 -6.57
C PHE A 68 14.91 2.11 -6.40
N PHE A 69 13.93 2.23 -5.50
CA PHE A 69 13.16 3.47 -5.34
C PHE A 69 13.91 4.57 -4.57
N PHE A 70 14.70 4.23 -3.56
CA PHE A 70 15.24 5.24 -2.64
C PHE A 70 16.73 5.54 -2.84
N LYS A 71 17.45 4.73 -3.61
CA LYS A 71 18.87 4.97 -3.92
C LYS A 71 19.12 5.22 -5.40
N GLN A 72 18.51 4.40 -6.28
CA GLN A 72 18.74 4.53 -7.72
C GLN A 72 17.88 5.62 -8.36
N TYR A 73 16.65 5.79 -7.85
CA TYR A 73 15.69 6.79 -8.34
C TYR A 73 15.18 7.63 -7.17
N PRO A 74 16.04 8.45 -6.52
CA PRO A 74 15.67 9.20 -5.32
C PRO A 74 14.66 10.32 -5.58
N ASP A 75 14.46 10.73 -6.83
CA ASP A 75 13.58 11.84 -7.21
C ASP A 75 12.08 11.46 -7.27
N VAL A 76 11.66 10.55 -6.42
CA VAL A 76 10.23 10.23 -6.26
C VAL A 76 9.60 11.29 -5.38
N TYR A 77 8.88 12.23 -6.00
CA TYR A 77 8.18 13.29 -5.29
C TYR A 77 6.90 12.76 -4.65
N SER A 78 6.77 12.95 -3.36
CA SER A 78 5.58 12.61 -2.59
C SER A 78 5.23 13.73 -1.62
N LYS A 79 4.02 13.67 -1.05
CA LYS A 79 3.63 14.63 0.00
C LYS A 79 4.53 14.43 1.22
N ALA A 80 5.32 15.46 1.53
CA ALA A 80 6.08 15.52 2.78
C ALA A 80 5.17 16.05 3.89
N GLU A 81 5.18 15.39 5.05
CA GLU A 81 4.47 15.83 6.25
C GLU A 81 5.48 15.97 7.38
N ASP A 82 5.33 17.04 8.15
CA ASP A 82 6.20 17.33 9.30
C ASP A 82 5.67 16.56 10.53
N LEU A 83 5.94 15.24 10.55
CA LEU A 83 5.57 14.34 11.62
C LEU A 83 6.79 13.94 12.45
N PRO A 84 6.62 13.69 13.76
CA PRO A 84 7.71 13.21 14.59
C PRO A 84 8.16 11.82 14.13
N PRO A 85 9.41 11.42 14.42
CA PRO A 85 9.86 10.05 14.20
C PRO A 85 8.96 9.03 14.90
N ALA A 86 8.97 7.78 14.41
CA ALA A 86 8.28 6.69 15.09
C ALA A 86 8.88 6.45 16.48
N LYS A 87 8.01 6.26 17.47
CA LYS A 87 8.38 6.00 18.88
C LYS A 87 8.22 4.52 19.20
N TYR A 88 9.29 3.93 19.71
CA TYR A 88 9.31 2.55 20.19
C TYR A 88 9.41 2.56 21.71
N ASN A 89 8.38 2.08 22.39
CA ASN A 89 8.36 2.03 23.84
C ASN A 89 9.07 0.75 24.37
N PRO A 90 9.52 0.76 25.63
CA PRO A 90 10.17 -0.41 26.24
C PRO A 90 9.31 -1.67 26.12
N GLY A 91 9.92 -2.78 25.68
CA GLY A 91 9.23 -4.05 25.45
C GLY A 91 8.70 -4.24 24.02
N SER A 92 8.65 -3.21 23.19
CA SER A 92 8.29 -3.37 21.78
C SER A 92 9.34 -4.18 21.01
N LYS A 93 8.88 -4.95 20.03
CA LYS A 93 9.73 -5.75 19.14
C LYS A 93 9.33 -5.48 17.69
N VAL A 94 10.31 -5.12 16.88
CA VAL A 94 10.07 -4.86 15.45
C VAL A 94 11.11 -5.65 14.65
N SER A 95 10.63 -6.48 13.72
CA SER A 95 11.48 -7.26 12.83
C SER A 95 10.94 -7.25 11.41
N ASN A 96 11.84 -7.16 10.42
CA ASN A 96 11.52 -7.15 8.99
C ASN A 96 10.31 -6.29 8.63
N SER A 97 10.26 -5.04 9.14
CA SER A 97 9.07 -4.19 8.99
C SER A 97 9.46 -2.76 8.63
N LEU A 98 8.57 -2.07 7.94
CA LEU A 98 8.67 -0.63 7.67
C LEU A 98 7.68 0.12 8.55
N ILE A 99 8.19 1.06 9.35
CA ILE A 99 7.38 1.89 10.24
C ILE A 99 7.54 3.34 9.83
N SER A 100 6.45 3.98 9.49
CA SER A 100 6.43 5.40 9.07
C SER A 100 6.45 6.36 10.27
N SER A 101 6.64 7.64 9.98
CA SER A 101 6.67 8.73 10.97
C SER A 101 5.35 8.86 11.75
N GLY A 102 5.44 9.35 12.97
CA GLY A 102 4.29 9.57 13.86
C GLY A 102 3.74 8.32 14.52
N CYS A 103 4.27 7.12 14.22
CA CYS A 103 3.81 5.87 14.83
C CYS A 103 4.26 5.72 16.28
N ILE A 104 3.44 5.06 17.10
CA ILE A 104 3.77 4.65 18.47
C ILE A 104 3.63 3.13 18.55
N VAL A 105 4.74 2.44 18.86
CA VAL A 105 4.77 0.99 18.92
C VAL A 105 5.06 0.52 20.35
N ASN A 106 4.09 -0.19 20.94
CA ASN A 106 4.24 -0.82 22.27
C ASN A 106 4.26 -2.36 22.19
N GLY A 107 3.81 -2.92 21.09
CA GLY A 107 3.68 -4.36 20.85
C GLY A 107 4.78 -4.93 19.96
N THR A 108 4.47 -6.04 19.32
CA THR A 108 5.34 -6.76 18.38
C THR A 108 4.85 -6.51 16.94
N VAL A 109 5.77 -6.16 16.04
CA VAL A 109 5.50 -5.97 14.61
C VAL A 109 6.49 -6.79 13.82
N GLU A 110 5.98 -7.73 13.04
CA GLU A 110 6.79 -8.66 12.26
C GLU A 110 6.31 -8.68 10.80
N ASN A 111 7.28 -8.63 9.87
CA ASN A 111 7.01 -8.75 8.43
C ASN A 111 5.82 -7.88 7.99
N SER A 112 5.81 -6.60 8.35
CA SER A 112 4.66 -5.72 8.16
C SER A 112 5.06 -4.33 7.69
N VAL A 113 4.12 -3.65 7.05
CA VAL A 113 4.26 -2.24 6.62
C VAL A 113 3.26 -1.40 7.40
N VAL A 114 3.75 -0.46 8.19
CA VAL A 114 2.93 0.43 9.03
C VAL A 114 3.08 1.86 8.53
N PHE A 115 1.99 2.43 8.08
CA PHE A 115 1.92 3.80 7.59
C PHE A 115 1.86 4.80 8.75
N LYS A 116 1.71 6.08 8.42
CA LYS A 116 1.86 7.21 9.35
C LYS A 116 0.84 7.19 10.49
N GLN A 117 1.28 7.67 11.65
CA GLN A 117 0.43 7.95 12.81
C GLN A 117 -0.35 6.74 13.36
N ALA A 118 0.12 5.52 13.10
CA ALA A 118 -0.48 4.34 13.67
C ALA A 118 -0.06 4.15 15.13
N TYR A 119 -1.02 3.74 15.98
CA TYR A 119 -0.80 3.34 17.36
C TYR A 119 -0.94 1.83 17.49
N ILE A 120 0.07 1.18 18.03
CA ILE A 120 0.07 -0.27 18.31
C ILE A 120 0.17 -0.47 19.81
N GLY A 121 -0.86 -1.07 20.40
CA GLY A 121 -1.02 -1.28 21.84
C GLY A 121 -0.04 -2.25 22.45
N ASN A 122 -0.04 -2.30 23.79
CA ASN A 122 0.82 -3.20 24.57
C ASN A 122 0.43 -4.67 24.33
N ASN A 123 1.43 -5.55 24.27
CA ASN A 123 1.27 -6.98 24.03
C ASN A 123 0.53 -7.34 22.73
N SER A 124 0.30 -6.37 21.85
CA SER A 124 -0.34 -6.64 20.57
C SER A 124 0.67 -7.20 19.58
N VAL A 125 0.21 -8.05 18.67
CA VAL A 125 1.03 -8.73 17.67
C VAL A 125 0.48 -8.39 16.29
N ILE A 126 1.30 -7.73 15.48
CA ILE A 126 1.02 -7.43 14.08
C ILE A 126 1.95 -8.29 13.25
N ARG A 127 1.41 -9.14 12.42
CA ARG A 127 2.20 -10.07 11.61
C ARG A 127 1.67 -10.13 10.18
N ASN A 128 2.60 -10.04 9.23
CA ASN A 128 2.28 -10.12 7.80
C ASN A 128 1.10 -9.20 7.42
N ALA A 129 1.18 -7.91 7.79
CA ALA A 129 0.07 -6.98 7.67
C ALA A 129 0.48 -5.63 7.06
N VAL A 130 -0.48 -4.97 6.46
CA VAL A 130 -0.36 -3.58 5.99
C VAL A 130 -1.32 -2.72 6.80
N ILE A 131 -0.78 -1.85 7.64
CA ILE A 131 -1.55 -0.95 8.49
C ILE A 131 -1.50 0.44 7.86
N LEU A 132 -2.64 0.97 7.43
CA LEU A 132 -2.71 2.29 6.79
C LEU A 132 -2.65 3.44 7.82
N ASN A 133 -2.89 4.67 7.35
CA ASN A 133 -2.69 5.86 8.17
C ASN A 133 -3.71 5.99 9.31
N ASP A 134 -3.29 6.58 10.43
CA ASP A 134 -4.15 6.94 11.55
C ASP A 134 -4.95 5.76 12.12
N VAL A 135 -4.35 4.57 12.16
CA VAL A 135 -4.96 3.37 12.70
C VAL A 135 -4.64 3.24 14.19
N TYR A 136 -5.65 2.97 14.99
CA TYR A 136 -5.50 2.63 16.39
C TYR A 136 -5.71 1.13 16.61
N ILE A 137 -4.71 0.45 17.16
CA ILE A 137 -4.77 -0.96 17.55
C ILE A 137 -4.63 -1.04 19.07
N GLY A 138 -5.68 -1.53 19.73
CA GLY A 138 -5.74 -1.66 21.19
C GLY A 138 -4.76 -2.68 21.77
N ASP A 139 -4.66 -2.74 23.08
CA ASP A 139 -3.79 -3.66 23.79
C ASP A 139 -4.23 -5.13 23.64
N ASN A 140 -3.28 -6.07 23.70
CA ASN A 140 -3.53 -7.51 23.59
C ASN A 140 -4.29 -7.95 22.32
N THR A 141 -4.09 -7.23 21.23
CA THR A 141 -4.75 -7.46 19.94
C THR A 141 -3.82 -8.23 19.01
N VAL A 142 -4.39 -9.11 18.19
CA VAL A 142 -3.65 -9.84 17.16
C VAL A 142 -4.20 -9.49 15.78
N VAL A 143 -3.32 -9.06 14.87
CA VAL A 143 -3.66 -8.76 13.47
C VAL A 143 -2.69 -9.52 12.58
N GLU A 144 -3.21 -10.50 11.84
CA GLU A 144 -2.42 -11.36 10.98
C GLU A 144 -2.98 -11.42 9.57
N ASN A 145 -2.08 -11.33 8.58
CA ASN A 145 -2.44 -11.43 7.16
C ASN A 145 -3.59 -10.49 6.75
N CYS A 146 -3.47 -9.21 7.14
CA CYS A 146 -4.54 -8.23 6.98
C CYS A 146 -4.05 -6.93 6.34
N ILE A 147 -4.97 -6.24 5.69
CA ILE A 147 -4.86 -4.81 5.41
C ILE A 147 -5.84 -4.10 6.35
N VAL A 148 -5.35 -3.18 7.16
CA VAL A 148 -6.20 -2.34 8.02
C VAL A 148 -6.33 -0.98 7.38
N GLU A 149 -7.57 -0.58 7.05
CA GLU A 149 -7.86 0.69 6.41
C GLU A 149 -7.56 1.90 7.31
N SER A 150 -7.30 3.03 6.66
CA SER A 150 -7.03 4.28 7.35
C SER A 150 -8.17 4.69 8.29
N HIS A 151 -7.81 5.30 9.41
CA HIS A 151 -8.73 5.76 10.45
C HIS A 151 -9.55 4.63 11.11
N SER A 152 -9.09 3.37 10.99
CA SER A 152 -9.71 2.25 11.68
C SER A 152 -9.30 2.20 13.15
N THR A 153 -10.23 1.74 14.00
CA THR A 153 -9.98 1.50 15.41
C THR A 153 -10.29 0.06 15.74
N ILE A 154 -9.29 -0.69 16.15
CA ILE A 154 -9.39 -2.07 16.62
C ILE A 154 -9.39 -2.06 18.15
N ASN A 155 -10.41 -2.62 18.78
CA ASN A 155 -10.52 -2.62 20.25
C ASN A 155 -9.52 -3.58 20.90
N PRO A 156 -9.18 -3.36 22.17
CA PRO A 156 -8.30 -4.26 22.90
C PRO A 156 -8.83 -5.70 22.96
N GLY A 157 -7.95 -6.68 22.83
CA GLY A 157 -8.25 -8.10 22.93
C GLY A 157 -8.88 -8.73 21.70
N GLU A 158 -9.03 -7.98 20.60
CA GLU A 158 -9.54 -8.53 19.34
C GLU A 158 -8.49 -9.33 18.58
N HIS A 159 -8.96 -10.27 17.76
CA HIS A 159 -8.12 -11.06 16.87
C HIS A 159 -8.69 -11.01 15.45
N PHE A 160 -7.90 -10.51 14.52
CA PHE A 160 -8.24 -10.42 13.11
C PHE A 160 -7.28 -11.19 12.25
N GLY A 161 -7.84 -11.92 11.29
CA GLY A 161 -7.11 -12.65 10.27
C GLY A 161 -6.67 -14.05 10.71
N ASP A 162 -6.15 -14.76 9.74
CA ASP A 162 -5.53 -16.07 9.88
C ASP A 162 -4.47 -16.24 8.78
N GLU A 163 -3.67 -17.29 8.85
CA GLU A 163 -2.56 -17.53 7.91
C GLU A 163 -3.02 -17.83 6.48
N ASN A 164 -4.28 -18.16 6.24
CA ASN A 164 -4.75 -18.74 4.97
C ASN A 164 -5.44 -17.72 4.05
N GLU A 165 -5.99 -16.64 4.60
CA GLU A 165 -6.79 -15.70 3.84
C GLU A 165 -6.41 -14.25 4.15
N LEU A 166 -6.17 -13.45 3.09
CA LEU A 166 -5.96 -12.01 3.24
C LEU A 166 -7.28 -11.32 3.54
N LYS A 167 -7.36 -10.58 4.65
CA LYS A 167 -8.54 -9.82 5.05
C LYS A 167 -8.32 -8.32 4.99
N VAL A 168 -9.37 -7.60 4.64
CA VAL A 168 -9.40 -6.13 4.74
C VAL A 168 -10.28 -5.75 5.93
N ILE A 169 -9.72 -4.98 6.84
CA ILE A 169 -10.39 -4.53 8.07
C ILE A 169 -10.72 -3.04 7.93
N ASN A 170 -12.01 -2.71 8.08
CA ASN A 170 -12.53 -1.36 8.08
C ASN A 170 -13.43 -1.16 9.31
N GLU A 171 -12.81 -1.12 10.47
CA GLU A 171 -13.50 -0.95 11.76
C GLU A 171 -13.49 0.54 12.16
N ARG A 172 -14.58 1.25 11.91
CA ARG A 172 -14.75 2.66 12.32
C ARG A 172 -15.50 2.75 13.65
N ASN A 173 -14.81 2.50 14.73
CA ASN A 173 -15.33 2.74 16.07
C ASN A 173 -15.11 4.21 16.47
N PHE A 174 -16.17 4.99 16.57
CA PHE A 174 -16.16 6.44 16.88
C PHE A 174 -15.65 6.82 18.29
N ARG A 175 -14.99 5.93 19.01
CA ARG A 175 -14.60 6.16 20.41
C ARG A 175 -13.37 7.06 20.60
N TYR A 176 -12.63 7.37 19.55
CA TYR A 176 -11.37 8.13 19.66
C TYR A 176 -11.20 9.17 18.54
N SER A 177 -12.27 9.91 18.20
CA SER A 177 -12.06 11.16 17.48
C SER A 177 -11.49 12.18 18.49
N LEU A 178 -10.18 12.40 18.43
CA LEU A 178 -9.52 13.54 19.04
C LEU A 178 -9.80 14.81 18.25
#